data_b028b0a0a3c8636f48d2d8b2295ee0e9
#
_entry.id   b028b0a0a3c8636f48d2d8b2295ee0e9
#
_cell.length_a   1.000
_cell.length_b   1.000
_cell.length_c   1.000
_cell.angle_alpha   90.00
_cell.angle_beta   90.00
_cell.angle_gamma   90.00
#
_symmetry.space_group_name_H-M   'P 1'
#
loop_
_entity.id
_entity.type
_entity.pdbx_description
1 polymer ?
#
loop_
_entity_poly.entity_id
_entity_poly.type
_entity_poly.pdbx_seq_one_letter_code
_entity_poly.pdbx_strand_id
1 'polypeptide(L)'
;MQQSTTTTGGHIMATHGRLVRRLTQLYAGLALYGASSALLVRSGLGLEPWNVLHQGLAERTGLSIGVVLTIVGAAVLLAWIPLRQRPGLGTISNVLVIGMAMDATLALVPDAHGWTLRVGMMVAGIVLNGAATGLYIAARFGPGPRDGLMTGLHQRTGVSIRLVRTVIEFTVVATGFALGGTVGFGTLLYAVAIGPLAQLFLRVFAVPSASGGSSVVATGQPRGAILRP
;
A
#
# COMPACT_ATOMS: atom_id res chain seq x y z
N MET A 1 -33.82 -41.08 9.21
CA MET A 1 -33.50 -39.83 9.94
C MET A 1 -31.96 -39.79 10.13
N GLN A 2 -31.22 -39.34 9.13
CA GLN A 2 -29.74 -39.22 9.26
C GLN A 2 -29.18 -38.48 8.01
N GLN A 3 -29.10 -37.15 8.06
CA GLN A 3 -28.31 -36.32 7.16
C GLN A 3 -28.36 -34.86 7.62
N SER A 4 -27.46 -34.41 8.48
CA SER A 4 -27.20 -32.97 8.68
C SER A 4 -25.97 -32.62 9.54
N THR A 5 -24.85 -33.35 9.41
CA THR A 5 -23.65 -33.02 10.21
C THR A 5 -22.38 -32.74 9.40
N THR A 6 -22.40 -32.76 8.05
CA THR A 6 -21.18 -32.65 7.25
C THR A 6 -20.92 -31.27 6.65
N THR A 7 -21.85 -30.32 6.73
CA THR A 7 -21.73 -29.02 6.03
C THR A 7 -21.01 -27.92 6.82
N THR A 8 -21.01 -28.01 8.15
CA THR A 8 -20.46 -26.94 9.01
C THR A 8 -18.93 -26.95 9.05
N GLY A 9 -18.29 -28.13 9.02
CA GLY A 9 -16.82 -28.24 9.07
C GLY A 9 -16.11 -27.69 7.84
N GLY A 10 -16.69 -27.88 6.66
CA GLY A 10 -16.10 -27.42 5.40
C GLY A 10 -16.08 -25.88 5.26
N HIS A 11 -17.10 -25.20 5.77
CA HIS A 11 -17.16 -23.73 5.75
C HIS A 11 -16.13 -23.09 6.71
N ILE A 12 -15.92 -23.68 7.89
CA ILE A 12 -14.96 -23.17 8.87
C ILE A 12 -13.52 -23.34 8.36
N MET A 13 -13.16 -24.49 7.77
CA MET A 13 -11.83 -24.70 7.18
C MET A 13 -11.55 -23.77 5.99
N ALA A 14 -12.55 -23.54 5.12
CA ALA A 14 -12.41 -22.63 3.98
C ALA A 14 -12.24 -21.16 4.39
N THR A 15 -12.83 -20.73 5.51
CA THR A 15 -12.67 -19.38 6.05
C THR A 15 -11.31 -19.18 6.73
N HIS A 16 -10.82 -20.17 7.48
CA HIS A 16 -9.48 -20.13 8.09
C HIS A 16 -8.36 -20.09 7.03
N GLY A 17 -8.43 -20.91 5.99
CA GLY A 17 -7.45 -20.92 4.92
C GLY A 17 -7.36 -19.57 4.18
N ARG A 18 -8.50 -18.91 3.98
CA ARG A 18 -8.54 -17.56 3.38
C ARG A 18 -7.95 -16.49 4.30
N LEU A 19 -8.21 -16.56 5.60
CA LEU A 19 -7.64 -15.61 6.55
C LEU A 19 -6.12 -15.75 6.65
N VAL A 20 -5.60 -16.97 6.77
CA VAL A 20 -4.15 -17.23 6.78
C VAL A 20 -3.49 -16.69 5.51
N ARG A 21 -4.03 -17.00 4.33
CA ARG A 21 -3.51 -16.48 3.06
C ARG A 21 -3.47 -14.94 3.04
N ARG A 22 -4.55 -14.29 3.49
CA ARG A 22 -4.62 -12.81 3.52
C ARG A 22 -3.63 -12.21 4.50
N LEU A 23 -3.43 -12.81 5.68
CA LEU A 23 -2.42 -12.36 6.65
C LEU A 23 -1.02 -12.54 6.11
N THR A 24 -0.72 -13.69 5.50
CA THR A 24 0.57 -13.93 4.85
C THR A 24 0.83 -12.91 3.73
N GLN A 25 -0.16 -12.63 2.88
CA GLN A 25 -0.05 -11.60 1.84
C GLN A 25 0.18 -10.21 2.42
N LEU A 26 -0.49 -9.87 3.53
CA LEU A 26 -0.29 -8.60 4.21
C LEU A 26 1.17 -8.45 4.67
N TYR A 27 1.63 -9.36 5.52
CA TYR A 27 2.95 -9.22 6.14
C TYR A 27 4.09 -9.42 5.14
N ALA A 28 3.96 -10.36 4.20
CA ALA A 28 4.92 -10.52 3.10
C ALA A 28 4.97 -9.26 2.22
N GLY A 29 3.80 -8.67 1.90
CA GLY A 29 3.73 -7.42 1.16
C GLY A 29 4.37 -6.25 1.89
N LEU A 30 4.10 -6.07 3.19
CA LEU A 30 4.69 -4.99 3.98
C LEU A 30 6.20 -5.15 4.16
N ALA A 31 6.69 -6.37 4.42
CA ALA A 31 8.12 -6.66 4.50
C ALA A 31 8.83 -6.39 3.16
N LEU A 32 8.24 -6.86 2.06
CA LEU A 32 8.76 -6.60 0.71
C LEU A 32 8.73 -5.11 0.36
N TYR A 33 7.73 -4.36 0.84
CA TYR A 33 7.66 -2.90 0.66
C TYR A 33 8.86 -2.22 1.33
N GLY A 34 9.13 -2.51 2.60
CA GLY A 34 10.29 -1.96 3.32
C GLY A 34 11.61 -2.33 2.65
N ALA A 35 11.77 -3.60 2.26
CA ALA A 35 12.97 -4.07 1.58
C ALA A 35 13.20 -3.39 0.22
N SER A 36 12.15 -3.26 -0.58
CA SER A 36 12.23 -2.58 -1.89
C SER A 36 12.56 -1.09 -1.76
N SER A 37 11.99 -0.42 -0.75
CA SER A 37 12.34 0.97 -0.43
C SER A 37 13.81 1.13 -0.02
N ALA A 38 14.35 0.17 0.74
CA ALA A 38 15.78 0.14 1.09
C ALA A 38 16.68 0.01 -0.15
N LEU A 39 16.29 -0.79 -1.15
CA LEU A 39 17.02 -0.87 -2.43
C LEU A 39 17.05 0.47 -3.16
N LEU A 40 15.95 1.23 -3.15
CA LEU A 40 15.92 2.58 -3.71
C LEU A 40 16.88 3.52 -2.98
N VAL A 41 16.94 3.46 -1.65
CA VAL A 41 17.90 4.23 -0.85
C VAL A 41 19.33 3.86 -1.25
N ARG A 42 19.68 2.56 -1.29
CA ARG A 42 21.02 2.08 -1.65
C ARG A 42 21.43 2.39 -3.09
N SER A 43 20.46 2.52 -3.99
CA SER A 43 20.74 2.95 -5.37
C SER A 43 21.28 4.37 -5.44
N GLY A 44 20.84 5.25 -4.54
CA GLY A 44 21.19 6.68 -4.54
C GLY A 44 20.78 7.44 -5.80
N LEU A 45 19.80 6.92 -6.59
CA LEU A 45 19.33 7.53 -7.84
C LEU A 45 18.00 8.27 -7.70
N GLY A 46 17.46 8.32 -6.49
CA GLY A 46 16.19 8.95 -6.16
C GLY A 46 15.23 7.99 -5.49
N LEU A 47 14.36 8.54 -4.65
CA LEU A 47 13.44 7.81 -3.78
C LEU A 47 11.99 8.04 -4.18
N GLU A 48 11.09 7.21 -3.66
CA GLU A 48 9.68 7.50 -3.66
C GLU A 48 9.36 8.77 -2.84
N PRO A 49 8.32 9.55 -3.19
CA PRO A 49 8.04 10.88 -2.62
C PRO A 49 8.13 10.96 -1.10
N TRP A 50 7.49 10.04 -0.39
CA TRP A 50 7.50 10.04 1.07
C TRP A 50 8.84 9.64 1.67
N ASN A 51 9.61 8.78 1.00
CA ASN A 51 10.93 8.41 1.48
C ASN A 51 11.96 9.51 1.24
N VAL A 52 11.73 10.43 0.31
CA VAL A 52 12.51 11.69 0.25
C VAL A 52 12.35 12.49 1.55
N LEU A 53 11.10 12.60 2.06
CA LEU A 53 10.85 13.25 3.36
C LEU A 53 11.48 12.48 4.52
N HIS A 54 11.30 11.15 4.55
CA HIS A 54 11.85 10.32 5.64
C HIS A 54 13.36 10.38 5.68
N GLN A 55 14.03 10.32 4.52
CA GLN A 55 15.48 10.46 4.44
C GLN A 55 15.94 11.85 4.91
N GLY A 56 15.31 12.92 4.41
CA GLY A 56 15.66 14.28 4.82
C GLY A 56 15.51 14.52 6.32
N LEU A 57 14.47 13.95 6.93
CA LEU A 57 14.30 13.99 8.39
C LEU A 57 15.35 13.13 9.12
N ALA A 58 15.68 11.94 8.59
CA ALA A 58 16.71 11.07 9.15
C ALA A 58 18.08 11.76 9.17
N GLU A 59 18.46 12.43 8.09
CA GLU A 59 19.71 13.23 8.00
C GLU A 59 19.77 14.35 9.05
N ARG A 60 18.63 14.96 9.38
CA ARG A 60 18.55 16.05 10.35
C ARG A 60 18.48 15.58 11.80
N THR A 61 17.91 14.42 12.04
CA THR A 61 17.66 13.90 13.40
C THR A 61 18.68 12.88 13.88
N GLY A 62 19.44 12.27 12.95
CA GLY A 62 20.34 11.16 13.24
C GLY A 62 19.64 9.83 13.53
N LEU A 63 18.31 9.78 13.33
CA LEU A 63 17.53 8.53 13.46
C LEU A 63 17.62 7.70 12.18
N SER A 64 17.36 6.39 12.28
CA SER A 64 17.24 5.54 11.08
C SER A 64 16.03 5.94 10.23
N ILE A 65 16.10 5.70 8.92
CA ILE A 65 15.00 6.04 7.99
C ILE A 65 13.73 5.27 8.35
N GLY A 66 13.84 4.01 8.79
CA GLY A 66 12.69 3.20 9.21
C GLY A 66 12.03 3.70 10.49
N VAL A 67 12.81 4.18 11.46
CA VAL A 67 12.27 4.84 12.67
C VAL A 67 11.55 6.13 12.30
N VAL A 68 12.12 6.96 11.45
CA VAL A 68 11.47 8.20 10.97
C VAL A 68 10.18 7.87 10.22
N LEU A 69 10.19 6.86 9.34
CA LEU A 69 8.99 6.38 8.63
C LEU A 69 7.89 5.99 9.62
N THR A 70 8.25 5.29 10.69
CA THR A 70 7.30 4.87 11.74
C THR A 70 6.74 6.08 12.48
N ILE A 71 7.57 7.06 12.85
CA ILE A 71 7.15 8.29 13.53
C ILE A 71 6.22 9.12 12.65
N VAL A 72 6.61 9.35 11.39
CA VAL A 72 5.77 10.09 10.42
C VAL A 72 4.48 9.34 10.13
N GLY A 73 4.52 8.02 9.98
CA GLY A 73 3.33 7.18 9.82
C GLY A 73 2.37 7.30 11.01
N ALA A 74 2.89 7.29 12.24
CA ALA A 74 2.10 7.51 13.45
C ALA A 74 1.49 8.92 13.48
N ALA A 75 2.26 9.96 13.12
CA ALA A 75 1.76 11.33 13.02
C ALA A 75 0.63 11.45 11.98
N VAL A 76 0.76 10.78 10.84
CA VAL A 76 -0.31 10.70 9.82
C VAL A 76 -1.55 10.01 10.38
N LEU A 77 -1.39 8.94 11.17
CA LEU A 77 -2.55 8.28 11.82
C LEU A 77 -3.22 9.18 12.86
N LEU A 78 -2.47 10.00 13.57
CA LEU A 78 -3.05 11.02 14.47
C LEU A 78 -3.90 12.04 13.69
N ALA A 79 -3.47 12.44 12.49
CA ALA A 79 -4.26 13.29 11.61
C ALA A 79 -5.57 12.64 11.12
N TRP A 80 -5.71 11.29 11.19
CA TRP A 80 -6.95 10.60 10.88
C TRP A 80 -8.07 10.87 11.90
N ILE A 81 -7.69 11.20 13.16
CA ILE A 81 -8.68 11.47 14.23
C ILE A 81 -9.63 12.60 13.81
N PRO A 82 -9.14 13.82 13.47
CA PRO A 82 -10.01 14.89 13.00
C PRO A 82 -10.66 14.57 11.65
N LEU A 83 -10.03 13.73 10.80
CA LEU A 83 -10.59 13.31 9.52
C LEU A 83 -11.63 12.19 9.66
N ARG A 84 -11.84 11.67 10.88
CA ARG A 84 -12.77 10.57 11.20
C ARG A 84 -12.53 9.31 10.39
N GLN A 85 -11.28 9.04 10.01
CA GLN A 85 -10.89 7.80 9.37
C GLN A 85 -10.64 6.72 10.44
N ARG A 86 -10.93 5.46 10.11
CA ARG A 86 -10.72 4.34 11.05
C ARG A 86 -9.56 3.47 10.55
N PRO A 87 -8.45 3.36 11.31
CA PRO A 87 -7.35 2.49 10.95
C PRO A 87 -7.76 1.03 11.06
N GLY A 88 -7.40 0.23 10.05
CA GLY A 88 -7.52 -1.22 10.07
C GLY A 88 -6.24 -1.89 10.57
N LEU A 89 -6.27 -3.22 10.73
CA LEU A 89 -5.07 -4.00 11.07
C LEU A 89 -3.92 -3.73 10.09
N GLY A 90 -4.22 -3.72 8.79
CA GLY A 90 -3.22 -3.44 7.75
C GLY A 90 -2.61 -2.04 7.86
N THR A 91 -3.39 -1.05 8.29
CA THR A 91 -2.94 0.33 8.48
C THR A 91 -1.92 0.43 9.61
N ILE A 92 -2.19 -0.19 10.75
CA ILE A 92 -1.28 -0.18 11.91
C ILE A 92 -0.02 -0.99 11.59
N SER A 93 -0.19 -2.19 11.00
CA SER A 93 0.93 -3.03 10.59
C SER A 93 1.83 -2.34 9.56
N ASN A 94 1.26 -1.54 8.65
CA ASN A 94 2.00 -0.78 7.65
C ASN A 94 3.02 0.17 8.31
N VAL A 95 2.59 0.93 9.32
CA VAL A 95 3.46 1.88 10.05
C VAL A 95 4.65 1.18 10.70
N LEU A 96 4.46 0.00 11.27
CA LEU A 96 5.49 -0.69 12.02
C LEU A 96 6.37 -1.57 11.13
N VAL A 97 5.76 -2.44 10.32
CA VAL A 97 6.47 -3.48 9.58
C VAL A 97 7.33 -2.92 8.45
N ILE A 98 6.85 -1.89 7.73
CA ILE A 98 7.62 -1.30 6.62
C ILE A 98 8.91 -0.66 7.16
N GLY A 99 8.83 0.12 8.26
CA GLY A 99 10.00 0.76 8.86
C GLY A 99 11.03 -0.26 9.34
N MET A 100 10.57 -1.29 10.06
CA MET A 100 11.45 -2.36 10.56
C MET A 100 12.11 -3.14 9.40
N ALA A 101 11.35 -3.50 8.37
CA ALA A 101 11.87 -4.23 7.21
C ALA A 101 12.86 -3.38 6.41
N MET A 102 12.61 -2.08 6.32
CA MET A 102 13.51 -1.14 5.65
C MET A 102 14.85 -1.04 6.38
N ASP A 103 14.85 -0.80 7.70
CA ASP A 103 16.07 -0.71 8.49
C ASP A 103 16.84 -2.05 8.50
N ALA A 104 16.14 -3.17 8.64
CA ALA A 104 16.77 -4.49 8.57
C ALA A 104 17.45 -4.72 7.20
N THR A 105 16.80 -4.30 6.10
CA THR A 105 17.39 -4.44 4.76
C THR A 105 18.57 -3.48 4.57
N LEU A 106 18.48 -2.24 5.06
CA LEU A 106 19.59 -1.29 5.02
C LEU A 106 20.81 -1.78 5.82
N ALA A 107 20.61 -2.52 6.91
CA ALA A 107 21.70 -3.12 7.67
C ALA A 107 22.38 -4.30 6.94
N LEU A 108 21.65 -5.00 6.08
CA LEU A 108 22.15 -6.19 5.35
C LEU A 108 22.70 -5.87 3.97
N VAL A 109 22.16 -4.86 3.29
CA VAL A 109 22.52 -4.53 1.91
C VAL A 109 23.48 -3.34 1.91
N PRO A 110 24.70 -3.51 1.40
CA PRO A 110 25.68 -2.41 1.31
C PRO A 110 25.26 -1.38 0.23
N ASP A 111 25.92 -0.22 0.25
CA ASP A 111 25.74 0.80 -0.76
C ASP A 111 26.14 0.28 -2.15
N ALA A 112 25.38 0.69 -3.16
CA ALA A 112 25.65 0.30 -4.53
C ALA A 112 26.87 1.04 -5.06
N HIS A 113 27.92 0.30 -5.43
CA HIS A 113 29.10 0.83 -6.12
C HIS A 113 29.00 0.52 -7.61
N GLY A 114 29.22 1.56 -8.43
CA GLY A 114 29.13 1.45 -9.88
C GLY A 114 27.72 1.62 -10.44
N TRP A 115 27.67 2.17 -11.65
CA TRP A 115 26.41 2.59 -12.28
C TRP A 115 25.43 1.43 -12.54
N THR A 116 25.95 0.29 -13.00
CA THR A 116 25.13 -0.89 -13.31
C THR A 116 24.38 -1.41 -12.08
N LEU A 117 25.06 -1.50 -10.92
CA LEU A 117 24.44 -1.98 -9.69
C LEU A 117 23.41 -0.96 -9.16
N ARG A 118 23.72 0.33 -9.23
CA ARG A 118 22.79 1.40 -8.83
C ARG A 118 21.50 1.37 -9.64
N VAL A 119 21.60 1.26 -10.98
CA VAL A 119 20.43 1.15 -11.87
C VAL A 119 19.69 -0.15 -11.62
N GLY A 120 20.39 -1.27 -11.44
CA GLY A 120 19.79 -2.56 -11.10
C GLY A 120 18.99 -2.51 -9.80
N MET A 121 19.54 -1.94 -8.72
CA MET A 121 18.84 -1.77 -7.46
C MET A 121 17.63 -0.83 -7.56
N MET A 122 17.75 0.25 -8.34
CA MET A 122 16.64 1.17 -8.59
C MET A 122 15.48 0.45 -9.31
N VAL A 123 15.76 -0.24 -10.40
CA VAL A 123 14.72 -0.96 -11.17
C VAL A 123 14.11 -2.08 -10.33
N ALA A 124 14.93 -2.89 -9.68
CA ALA A 124 14.45 -3.93 -8.78
C ALA A 124 13.59 -3.36 -7.64
N GLY A 125 14.04 -2.26 -7.02
CA GLY A 125 13.30 -1.56 -5.97
C GLY A 125 11.91 -1.11 -6.46
N ILE A 126 11.81 -0.48 -7.62
CA ILE A 126 10.53 -0.03 -8.19
C ILE A 126 9.59 -1.21 -8.48
N VAL A 127 10.09 -2.26 -9.14
CA VAL A 127 9.27 -3.43 -9.50
C VAL A 127 8.78 -4.17 -8.26
N LEU A 128 9.68 -4.43 -7.31
CA LEU A 128 9.35 -5.10 -6.04
C LEU A 128 8.40 -4.26 -5.18
N ASN A 129 8.53 -2.93 -5.21
CA ASN A 129 7.61 -2.04 -4.51
C ASN A 129 6.20 -2.09 -5.11
N GLY A 130 6.08 -2.17 -6.44
CA GLY A 130 4.81 -2.43 -7.12
C GLY A 130 4.19 -3.76 -6.73
N ALA A 131 4.99 -4.84 -6.67
CA ALA A 131 4.54 -6.16 -6.21
C ALA A 131 4.10 -6.15 -4.75
N ALA A 132 4.88 -5.52 -3.87
CA ALA A 132 4.56 -5.32 -2.46
C ALA A 132 3.23 -4.60 -2.27
N THR A 133 3.03 -3.51 -3.03
CA THR A 133 1.79 -2.74 -3.04
C THR A 133 0.61 -3.61 -3.46
N GLY A 134 0.74 -4.39 -4.54
CA GLY A 134 -0.28 -5.35 -4.97
C GLY A 134 -0.63 -6.38 -3.90
N LEU A 135 0.39 -6.95 -3.23
CA LEU A 135 0.21 -7.94 -2.16
C LEU A 135 -0.57 -7.39 -0.97
N TYR A 136 -0.12 -6.28 -0.37
CA TYR A 136 -0.76 -5.78 0.85
C TYR A 136 -2.16 -5.22 0.60
N ILE A 137 -2.40 -4.58 -0.56
CA ILE A 137 -3.74 -4.10 -0.94
C ILE A 137 -4.69 -5.27 -1.18
N ALA A 138 -4.24 -6.34 -1.88
CA ALA A 138 -5.04 -7.53 -2.11
C ALA A 138 -5.46 -8.24 -0.80
N ALA A 139 -4.71 -8.08 0.26
CA ALA A 139 -5.03 -8.60 1.59
C ALA A 139 -6.27 -7.95 2.24
N ARG A 140 -6.67 -6.73 1.85
CA ARG A 140 -7.88 -6.02 2.27
C ARG A 140 -8.02 -5.85 3.80
N PHE A 141 -6.95 -5.51 4.49
CA PHE A 141 -6.95 -5.21 5.94
C PHE A 141 -6.95 -3.72 6.28
N GLY A 142 -7.29 -2.88 5.32
CA GLY A 142 -7.36 -1.43 5.44
C GLY A 142 -6.37 -0.70 4.53
N PRO A 143 -6.61 0.59 4.24
CA PRO A 143 -5.72 1.40 3.43
C PRO A 143 -4.43 1.72 4.18
N GLY A 144 -3.37 2.06 3.45
CA GLY A 144 -2.16 2.61 4.03
C GLY A 144 -2.42 3.97 4.71
N PRO A 145 -1.56 4.40 5.66
CA PRO A 145 -1.74 5.69 6.36
C PRO A 145 -1.87 6.88 5.40
N ARG A 146 -1.09 6.91 4.35
CA ARG A 146 -1.07 7.96 3.32
C ARG A 146 -2.36 7.99 2.50
N ASP A 147 -2.86 6.82 2.11
CA ASP A 147 -4.08 6.69 1.31
C ASP A 147 -5.31 7.16 2.09
N GLY A 148 -5.39 6.81 3.37
CA GLY A 148 -6.47 7.26 4.23
C GLY A 148 -6.41 8.75 4.54
N LEU A 149 -5.20 9.35 4.65
CA LEU A 149 -5.03 10.79 4.75
C LEU A 149 -5.60 11.49 3.51
N MET A 150 -5.24 11.04 2.32
CA MET A 150 -5.72 11.60 1.05
C MET A 150 -7.24 11.47 0.91
N THR A 151 -7.77 10.29 1.23
CA THR A 151 -9.21 10.02 1.20
C THR A 151 -9.97 10.87 2.23
N GLY A 152 -9.45 10.97 3.45
CA GLY A 152 -10.06 11.78 4.50
C GLY A 152 -10.09 13.27 4.18
N LEU A 153 -9.02 13.81 3.61
CA LEU A 153 -8.97 15.19 3.14
C LEU A 153 -9.95 15.44 1.99
N HIS A 154 -9.99 14.53 1.00
CA HIS A 154 -10.96 14.60 -0.09
C HIS A 154 -12.39 14.66 0.46
N GLN A 155 -12.76 13.76 1.37
CA GLN A 155 -14.10 13.71 1.96
C GLN A 155 -14.47 14.97 2.77
N ARG A 156 -13.49 15.57 3.44
CA ARG A 156 -13.69 16.77 4.27
C ARG A 156 -13.77 18.06 3.47
N THR A 157 -12.97 18.18 2.42
CA THR A 157 -12.80 19.45 1.67
C THR A 157 -13.58 19.48 0.37
N GLY A 158 -14.06 18.33 -0.13
CA GLY A 158 -14.67 18.23 -1.47
C GLY A 158 -13.68 18.37 -2.63
N VAL A 159 -12.39 18.64 -2.34
CA VAL A 159 -11.34 18.77 -3.35
C VAL A 159 -11.08 17.42 -3.99
N SER A 160 -10.84 17.38 -5.30
CA SER A 160 -10.60 16.12 -6.01
C SER A 160 -9.42 15.35 -5.40
N ILE A 161 -9.56 14.02 -5.27
CA ILE A 161 -8.52 13.16 -4.68
C ILE A 161 -7.19 13.26 -5.43
N ARG A 162 -7.24 13.50 -6.75
CA ARG A 162 -6.04 13.70 -7.56
C ARG A 162 -5.27 14.95 -7.13
N LEU A 163 -5.99 16.07 -6.92
CA LEU A 163 -5.36 17.32 -6.48
C LEU A 163 -4.81 17.18 -5.06
N VAL A 164 -5.58 16.60 -4.14
CA VAL A 164 -5.11 16.32 -2.76
C VAL A 164 -3.83 15.50 -2.79
N ARG A 165 -3.80 14.42 -3.58
CA ARG A 165 -2.61 13.56 -3.74
C ARG A 165 -1.43 14.35 -4.28
N THR A 166 -1.61 15.07 -5.39
CA THR A 166 -0.53 15.85 -6.02
C THR A 166 0.05 16.88 -5.07
N VAL A 167 -0.80 17.63 -4.33
CA VAL A 167 -0.36 18.63 -3.36
C VAL A 167 0.44 17.97 -2.22
N ILE A 168 -0.05 16.88 -1.65
CA ILE A 168 0.66 16.17 -0.58
C ILE A 168 2.00 15.64 -1.10
N GLU A 169 2.02 14.95 -2.25
CA GLU A 169 3.24 14.37 -2.81
C GLU A 169 4.26 15.45 -3.14
N PHE A 170 3.83 16.56 -3.73
CA PHE A 170 4.71 17.71 -3.98
C PHE A 170 5.28 18.30 -2.67
N THR A 171 4.42 18.48 -1.67
CA THR A 171 4.83 19.06 -0.37
C THR A 171 5.86 18.15 0.33
N VAL A 172 5.64 16.84 0.37
CA VAL A 172 6.58 15.91 1.02
C VAL A 172 7.91 15.82 0.26
N VAL A 173 7.90 15.86 -1.07
CA VAL A 173 9.12 15.88 -1.89
C VAL A 173 9.88 17.18 -1.67
N ALA A 174 9.21 18.33 -1.78
CA ALA A 174 9.85 19.63 -1.62
C ALA A 174 10.45 19.79 -0.21
N THR A 175 9.70 19.44 0.82
CA THR A 175 10.17 19.47 2.20
C THR A 175 11.33 18.51 2.44
N GLY A 176 11.19 17.26 1.97
CA GLY A 176 12.23 16.25 2.12
C GLY A 176 13.52 16.63 1.39
N PHE A 177 13.43 17.16 0.18
CA PHE A 177 14.59 17.67 -0.57
C PHE A 177 15.27 18.83 0.15
N ALA A 178 14.50 19.80 0.67
CA ALA A 178 15.05 20.90 1.44
C ALA A 178 15.77 20.46 2.74
N LEU A 179 15.39 19.29 3.28
CA LEU A 179 16.01 18.68 4.45
C LEU A 179 17.22 17.80 4.13
N GLY A 180 17.53 17.55 2.86
CA GLY A 180 18.66 16.74 2.40
C GLY A 180 18.27 15.39 1.77
N GLY A 181 16.99 15.11 1.62
CA GLY A 181 16.51 13.89 0.96
C GLY A 181 16.84 13.86 -0.53
N THR A 182 17.11 12.65 -1.05
CA THR A 182 17.56 12.44 -2.41
C THR A 182 16.40 12.40 -3.41
N VAL A 183 16.35 13.41 -4.28
CA VAL A 183 15.48 13.46 -5.47
C VAL A 183 16.33 13.22 -6.71
N GLY A 184 15.87 12.38 -7.62
CA GLY A 184 16.61 12.06 -8.83
C GLY A 184 15.77 11.38 -9.90
N PHE A 185 16.44 10.80 -10.89
CA PHE A 185 15.78 10.07 -11.97
C PHE A 185 14.90 8.92 -11.44
N GLY A 186 15.34 8.23 -10.38
CA GLY A 186 14.57 7.18 -9.72
C GLY A 186 13.24 7.68 -9.17
N THR A 187 13.17 8.92 -8.62
CA THR A 187 11.93 9.53 -8.13
C THR A 187 10.92 9.73 -9.26
N LEU A 188 11.38 10.22 -10.41
CA LEU A 188 10.53 10.43 -11.57
C LEU A 188 10.06 9.08 -12.15
N LEU A 189 10.97 8.12 -12.32
CA LEU A 189 10.64 6.80 -12.83
C LEU A 189 9.65 6.08 -11.91
N TYR A 190 9.86 6.16 -10.58
CA TYR A 190 8.93 5.62 -9.59
C TYR A 190 7.52 6.24 -9.74
N ALA A 191 7.43 7.56 -9.81
CA ALA A 191 6.14 8.26 -9.92
C ALA A 191 5.32 7.81 -11.14
N VAL A 192 5.98 7.53 -12.26
CA VAL A 192 5.33 7.06 -13.50
C VAL A 192 5.00 5.56 -13.44
N ALA A 193 5.93 4.75 -12.92
CA ALA A 193 5.84 3.29 -13.00
C ALA A 193 4.98 2.65 -11.90
N ILE A 194 4.92 3.26 -10.69
CA ILE A 194 4.28 2.60 -9.54
C ILE A 194 2.78 2.35 -9.74
N GLY A 195 2.06 3.26 -10.38
CA GLY A 195 0.64 3.11 -10.66
C GLY A 195 0.32 1.88 -11.52
N PRO A 196 0.87 1.78 -12.73
CA PRO A 196 0.72 0.60 -13.60
C PRO A 196 1.20 -0.70 -12.95
N LEU A 197 2.36 -0.69 -12.28
CA LEU A 197 2.90 -1.89 -11.60
C LEU A 197 1.99 -2.37 -10.48
N ALA A 198 1.53 -1.46 -9.61
CA ALA A 198 0.62 -1.82 -8.54
C ALA A 198 -0.69 -2.41 -9.07
N GLN A 199 -1.25 -1.85 -10.15
CA GLN A 199 -2.45 -2.39 -10.79
C GLN A 199 -2.21 -3.78 -11.39
N LEU A 200 -1.07 -3.99 -12.04
CA LEU A 200 -0.68 -5.29 -12.60
C LEU A 200 -0.62 -6.35 -11.48
N PHE A 201 0.15 -6.07 -10.45
CA PHE A 201 0.35 -7.01 -9.35
C PHE A 201 -0.92 -7.19 -8.49
N LEU A 202 -1.75 -6.17 -8.36
CA LEU A 202 -3.04 -6.31 -7.69
C LEU A 202 -3.94 -7.33 -8.39
N ARG A 203 -3.93 -7.37 -9.73
CA ARG A 203 -4.66 -8.40 -10.52
C ARG A 203 -4.07 -9.79 -10.30
N VAL A 204 -2.74 -9.91 -10.25
CA VAL A 204 -2.03 -11.19 -10.04
C VAL A 204 -2.31 -11.76 -8.65
N PHE A 205 -2.31 -10.91 -7.62
CA PHE A 205 -2.47 -11.34 -6.23
C PHE A 205 -3.91 -11.28 -5.71
N ALA A 206 -4.89 -10.91 -6.54
CA ALA A 206 -6.29 -10.83 -6.13
C ALA A 206 -6.76 -12.13 -5.45
N VAL A 207 -7.36 -11.99 -4.27
CA VAL A 207 -8.03 -13.10 -3.60
C VAL A 207 -9.47 -13.13 -4.08
N PRO A 208 -9.94 -14.23 -4.70
CA PRO A 208 -11.31 -14.33 -5.16
C PRO A 208 -12.30 -14.02 -4.02
N SER A 209 -13.22 -13.10 -4.27
CA SER A 209 -14.32 -12.80 -3.34
C SER A 209 -15.29 -13.99 -3.30
N ALA A 210 -15.81 -14.33 -2.13
CA ALA A 210 -16.77 -15.42 -1.97
C ALA A 210 -18.18 -15.12 -2.54
N SER A 211 -18.33 -14.02 -3.29
CA SER A 211 -19.59 -13.59 -3.91
C SER A 211 -19.63 -13.93 -5.41
N GLY A 212 -19.37 -15.19 -5.75
CA GLY A 212 -19.55 -15.76 -7.09
C GLY A 212 -20.60 -16.85 -7.07
N GLY A 213 -21.85 -16.52 -6.72
CA GLY A 213 -22.91 -17.50 -6.73
C GLY A 213 -24.27 -16.89 -6.40
N SER A 214 -24.77 -16.05 -7.30
CA SER A 214 -26.19 -15.85 -7.54
C SER A 214 -26.38 -14.88 -8.70
N SER A 215 -26.11 -15.34 -9.92
CA SER A 215 -26.86 -14.88 -11.06
C SER A 215 -28.29 -15.40 -10.87
N VAL A 216 -29.08 -14.72 -10.08
CA VAL A 216 -30.53 -14.86 -10.17
C VAL A 216 -30.92 -14.31 -11.54
N VAL A 217 -31.07 -15.22 -12.46
CA VAL A 217 -31.83 -14.99 -13.69
C VAL A 217 -33.20 -14.53 -13.27
N ALA A 218 -33.46 -13.25 -13.32
CA ALA A 218 -34.79 -12.69 -13.23
C ALA A 218 -35.50 -12.96 -14.58
N THR A 219 -35.90 -14.20 -14.80
CA THR A 219 -36.94 -14.58 -15.74
C THR A 219 -38.24 -14.42 -15.02
N GLY A 220 -39.03 -13.44 -15.38
CA GLY A 220 -40.39 -13.36 -14.90
C GLY A 220 -40.96 -11.96 -14.86
N GLN A 221 -41.03 -11.30 -16.02
CA GLN A 221 -41.92 -10.18 -16.17
C GLN A 221 -43.27 -10.71 -16.66
N PRO A 222 -44.37 -10.60 -15.91
CA PRO A 222 -45.69 -10.75 -16.49
C PRO A 222 -46.05 -9.47 -17.24
N ARG A 223 -46.14 -9.60 -18.55
CA ARG A 223 -46.85 -8.64 -19.37
C ARG A 223 -48.35 -8.67 -19.01
N GLY A 224 -48.93 -7.51 -18.86
CA GLY A 224 -50.37 -7.40 -19.06
C GLY A 224 -51.14 -6.79 -17.91
N ALA A 225 -51.39 -5.50 -17.97
CA ALA A 225 -52.74 -4.95 -17.79
C ALA A 225 -52.75 -3.48 -18.26
N ILE A 226 -53.11 -3.32 -19.51
CA ILE A 226 -53.69 -2.11 -20.04
C ILE A 226 -55.09 -2.01 -19.45
N LEU A 227 -55.46 -0.87 -18.88
CA LEU A 227 -56.82 -0.33 -18.94
C LEU A 227 -56.79 1.16 -18.52
N ARG A 228 -57.24 1.94 -19.46
CA ARG A 228 -57.76 3.32 -19.39
C ARG A 228 -59.10 3.36 -18.60
N PRO A 229 -59.70 4.52 -18.35
CA PRO A 229 -59.62 5.80 -19.03
C PRO A 229 -58.94 6.95 -18.25
#